data_2c5d71c35e3cf45d412578cc7c1489f9
#
_entry.id   2c5d71c35e3cf45d412578cc7c1489f9
#
_cell.length_a   1.000
_cell.length_b   1.000
_cell.length_c   1.000
_cell.angle_alpha   90.00
_cell.angle_beta   90.00
_cell.angle_gamma   90.00
#
_symmetry.space_group_name_H-M   'P 1'
#
loop_
_entity.id
_entity.type
_entity.pdbx_description
1 polymer ?
#
loop_
_entity_poly.entity_id
_entity_poly.type
_entity_poly.pdbx_seq_one_letter_code
_entity_poly.pdbx_strand_id
1 'polypeptide(L)'
;HWLDGPTGKVKPFGTKDDGGDLVESCFVMQSLLCVRQYFENGNQEEQQLCTKINKLWHEMEFDWYQNGKDVIYWHWSPYYGWEMNFPLEGYNEALIVYVLAASSPTHPVPVSAYHNGWARGGDIKTSATPYGLPLELKHNGAEELGGPLFWAHYSYIGLDPRKIKDRYADYWNVVRNHALSDYRYCVENPKKYKGYGENCWGLTASYSVKGYAAHCPGENDLGVITPTAALSSFPYTPEESMRALKYFYSKGDSIWGTYGFYDAFSETDNWTVPHYLAIDQCTIAPMIENYRSGLLWNLFMSCPEIQAGLKNLGFEVKK
;
A
#
# COMPACT_ATOMS: atom_id res chain seq x y z
N HIS A 1 9.00 -11.56 -0.95
CA HIS A 1 7.55 -11.71 -0.69
C HIS A 1 7.25 -12.65 0.47
N TRP A 2 7.76 -13.88 0.42
CA TRP A 2 7.34 -14.94 1.33
C TRP A 2 8.51 -15.50 2.13
N LEU A 3 8.24 -15.74 3.42
CA LEU A 3 9.13 -16.47 4.31
C LEU A 3 8.43 -17.74 4.81
N ASP A 4 9.18 -18.81 4.95
CA ASP A 4 8.73 -20.01 5.66
C ASP A 4 8.69 -19.69 7.17
N GLY A 5 7.52 -19.78 7.77
CA GLY A 5 7.31 -19.38 9.16
C GLY A 5 8.21 -20.11 10.18
N PRO A 6 8.34 -21.46 10.10
CA PRO A 6 9.19 -22.21 11.01
C PRO A 6 10.69 -21.94 10.89
N THR A 7 11.18 -21.69 9.66
CA THR A 7 12.63 -21.57 9.40
C THR A 7 13.13 -20.16 9.14
N GLY A 8 12.22 -19.22 8.83
CA GLY A 8 12.56 -17.86 8.41
C GLY A 8 13.24 -17.79 7.04
N LYS A 9 13.31 -18.90 6.30
CA LYS A 9 13.93 -18.92 4.97
C LYS A 9 13.00 -18.33 3.91
N VAL A 10 13.60 -17.75 2.87
CA VAL A 10 12.85 -17.26 1.71
C VAL A 10 12.08 -18.41 1.07
N LYS A 11 10.80 -18.21 0.83
CA LYS A 11 9.93 -19.07 0.06
C LYS A 11 9.67 -18.38 -1.28
N PRO A 12 10.13 -18.93 -2.41
CA PRO A 12 9.97 -18.29 -3.69
C PRO A 12 8.50 -18.00 -4.02
N PHE A 13 8.22 -16.77 -4.45
CA PHE A 13 6.91 -16.39 -4.98
C PHE A 13 6.81 -16.72 -6.48
N GLY A 14 7.94 -16.62 -7.18
CA GLY A 14 8.10 -16.99 -8.58
C GLY A 14 9.55 -17.37 -8.87
N THR A 15 9.82 -17.84 -10.08
CA THR A 15 11.14 -18.37 -10.46
C THR A 15 12.28 -17.39 -10.20
N LYS A 16 12.04 -16.09 -10.46
CA LYS A 16 13.05 -15.03 -10.27
C LYS A 16 12.78 -14.16 -9.03
N ASP A 17 11.66 -14.42 -8.33
CA ASP A 17 11.27 -13.78 -7.08
C ASP A 17 11.54 -14.76 -5.93
N ASP A 18 12.83 -14.99 -5.68
CA ASP A 18 13.36 -15.98 -4.75
C ASP A 18 14.44 -15.40 -3.81
N GLY A 19 14.51 -14.08 -3.72
CA GLY A 19 15.55 -13.38 -2.98
C GLY A 19 15.04 -12.16 -2.22
N GLY A 20 15.73 -11.03 -2.41
CA GLY A 20 15.41 -9.77 -1.78
C GLY A 20 14.21 -9.07 -2.43
N ASP A 21 13.25 -8.69 -1.62
CA ASP A 21 12.11 -7.85 -1.98
C ASP A 21 12.17 -6.56 -1.17
N LEU A 22 12.54 -5.47 -1.82
CA LEU A 22 12.71 -4.19 -1.14
C LEU A 22 11.37 -3.57 -0.76
N VAL A 23 10.33 -3.74 -1.55
CA VAL A 23 9.02 -3.11 -1.30
C VAL A 23 8.39 -3.70 -0.04
N GLU A 24 8.33 -5.04 0.06
CA GLU A 24 7.80 -5.71 1.25
C GLU A 24 8.66 -5.41 2.49
N SER A 25 9.98 -5.36 2.32
CA SER A 25 10.90 -4.96 3.40
C SER A 25 10.64 -3.52 3.87
N CYS A 26 10.29 -2.61 2.95
CA CYS A 26 9.92 -1.23 3.28
C CYS A 26 8.59 -1.15 4.06
N PHE A 27 7.61 -1.99 3.77
CA PHE A 27 6.37 -2.04 4.55
C PHE A 27 6.64 -2.48 5.99
N VAL A 28 7.51 -3.48 6.17
CA VAL A 28 7.96 -3.90 7.51
C VAL A 28 8.72 -2.75 8.20
N MET A 29 9.68 -2.11 7.52
CA MET A 29 10.47 -1.04 8.12
C MET A 29 9.62 0.18 8.48
N GLN A 30 8.67 0.58 7.65
CA GLN A 30 7.68 1.61 7.98
C GLN A 30 6.99 1.32 9.32
N SER A 31 6.54 0.08 9.49
CA SER A 31 5.87 -0.37 10.71
C SER A 31 6.81 -0.38 11.91
N LEU A 32 8.05 -0.86 11.73
CA LEU A 32 9.07 -0.88 12.79
C LEU A 32 9.47 0.53 13.24
N LEU A 33 9.52 1.50 12.35
CA LEU A 33 9.77 2.89 12.71
C LEU A 33 8.62 3.47 13.55
N CYS A 34 7.36 3.11 13.29
CA CYS A 34 6.24 3.44 14.17
C CYS A 34 6.43 2.84 15.56
N VAL A 35 6.81 1.55 15.63
CA VAL A 35 7.08 0.85 16.91
C VAL A 35 8.22 1.52 17.66
N ARG A 36 9.30 1.91 16.98
CA ARG A 36 10.43 2.63 17.58
C ARG A 36 9.98 3.94 18.24
N GLN A 37 9.19 4.74 17.53
CA GLN A 37 8.68 6.02 18.05
C GLN A 37 7.71 5.81 19.22
N TYR A 38 6.90 4.75 19.18
CA TYR A 38 5.97 4.44 20.26
C TYR A 38 6.70 4.11 21.56
N PHE A 39 7.82 3.37 21.49
CA PHE A 39 8.59 2.90 22.65
C PHE A 39 9.84 3.72 22.94
N GLU A 40 10.05 4.88 22.30
CA GLU A 40 11.29 5.67 22.45
C GLU A 40 11.58 6.11 23.89
N ASN A 41 10.56 6.28 24.72
CA ASN A 41 10.66 6.65 26.14
C ASN A 41 10.29 5.49 27.09
N GLY A 42 10.34 4.26 26.60
CA GLY A 42 9.93 3.08 27.31
C GLY A 42 10.95 2.55 28.32
N ASN A 43 10.64 1.40 28.92
CA ASN A 43 11.53 0.69 29.84
C ASN A 43 12.76 0.08 29.14
N GLN A 44 13.62 -0.61 29.89
CA GLN A 44 14.87 -1.16 29.36
C GLN A 44 14.67 -2.17 28.21
N GLU A 45 13.63 -3.01 28.28
CA GLU A 45 13.33 -3.99 27.23
C GLU A 45 12.85 -3.29 25.96
N GLU A 46 11.99 -2.28 26.10
CA GLU A 46 11.48 -1.45 25.01
C GLU A 46 12.62 -0.65 24.34
N GLN A 47 13.58 -0.13 25.12
CA GLN A 47 14.80 0.52 24.60
C GLN A 47 15.69 -0.47 23.82
N GLN A 48 15.79 -1.73 24.28
CA GLN A 48 16.51 -2.77 23.53
C GLN A 48 15.80 -3.09 22.20
N LEU A 49 14.46 -3.09 22.18
CA LEU A 49 13.70 -3.25 20.95
C LEU A 49 14.00 -2.08 19.97
N CYS A 50 13.94 -0.84 20.44
CA CYS A 50 14.30 0.34 19.65
C CYS A 50 15.72 0.24 19.06
N THR A 51 16.68 -0.26 19.84
CA THR A 51 18.06 -0.49 19.39
C THR A 51 18.13 -1.52 18.26
N LYS A 52 17.38 -2.62 18.35
CA LYS A 52 17.30 -3.63 17.29
C LYS A 52 16.67 -3.06 16.01
N ILE A 53 15.61 -2.27 16.16
CA ILE A 53 14.96 -1.59 15.02
C ILE A 53 15.94 -0.64 14.34
N ASN A 54 16.66 0.18 15.10
CA ASN A 54 17.68 1.07 14.55
C ASN A 54 18.78 0.30 13.80
N LYS A 55 19.21 -0.85 14.34
CA LYS A 55 20.18 -1.69 13.62
C LYS A 55 19.64 -2.14 12.27
N LEU A 56 18.44 -2.71 12.22
CA LEU A 56 17.80 -3.12 10.95
C LEU A 56 17.63 -1.96 9.99
N TRP A 57 17.23 -0.78 10.49
CA TRP A 57 17.08 0.44 9.70
C TRP A 57 18.40 0.88 9.04
N HIS A 58 19.49 0.82 9.79
CA HIS A 58 20.82 1.19 9.30
C HIS A 58 21.42 0.15 8.35
N GLU A 59 20.95 -1.09 8.37
CA GLU A 59 21.44 -2.19 7.54
C GLU A 59 20.67 -2.33 6.21
N MET A 60 19.63 -1.52 5.98
CA MET A 60 18.89 -1.55 4.70
C MET A 60 19.69 -0.83 3.61
N GLU A 61 20.16 -1.57 2.63
CA GLU A 61 20.99 -1.09 1.52
C GLU A 61 20.16 -0.62 0.32
N PHE A 62 19.50 0.54 0.44
CA PHE A 62 18.65 1.10 -0.62
C PHE A 62 19.43 1.42 -1.89
N ASP A 63 20.65 1.91 -1.76
CA ASP A 63 21.57 2.22 -2.85
C ASP A 63 21.96 0.98 -3.67
N TRP A 64 22.04 -0.20 -3.05
CA TRP A 64 22.20 -1.48 -3.74
C TRP A 64 21.09 -1.71 -4.78
N TYR A 65 19.84 -1.41 -4.40
CA TYR A 65 18.67 -1.59 -5.24
C TYR A 65 18.55 -0.60 -6.39
N GLN A 66 19.45 0.37 -6.51
CA GLN A 66 19.55 1.18 -7.71
C GLN A 66 20.17 0.43 -8.90
N ASN A 67 20.93 -0.65 -8.67
CA ASN A 67 21.61 -1.40 -9.70
C ASN A 67 22.42 -0.48 -10.67
N GLY A 68 23.05 0.58 -10.13
CA GLY A 68 23.78 1.58 -10.89
C GLY A 68 22.94 2.47 -11.81
N LYS A 69 21.61 2.54 -11.58
CA LYS A 69 20.67 3.38 -12.34
C LYS A 69 20.09 4.50 -11.46
N ASP A 70 19.42 5.45 -12.08
CA ASP A 70 18.74 6.54 -11.38
C ASP A 70 17.26 6.21 -11.11
N VAL A 71 17.05 5.01 -10.57
CA VAL A 71 15.77 4.42 -10.19
C VAL A 71 16.00 3.32 -9.18
N ILE A 72 15.00 2.97 -8.36
CA ILE A 72 15.07 1.84 -7.43
C ILE A 72 14.37 0.63 -8.07
N TYR A 73 14.97 -0.56 -7.91
CA TYR A 73 14.40 -1.82 -8.39
C TYR A 73 13.69 -2.56 -7.25
N TRP A 74 12.70 -3.37 -7.60
CA TRP A 74 11.88 -4.12 -6.64
C TRP A 74 12.61 -5.33 -6.08
N HIS A 75 13.16 -6.19 -6.97
CA HIS A 75 13.64 -7.52 -6.62
C HIS A 75 15.12 -7.71 -6.97
N TRP A 76 15.78 -8.49 -6.13
CA TRP A 76 17.09 -9.07 -6.41
C TRP A 76 17.08 -10.55 -6.06
N SER A 77 17.57 -11.39 -6.97
CA SER A 77 17.69 -12.84 -6.78
C SER A 77 19.14 -13.25 -6.58
N PRO A 78 19.46 -14.15 -5.62
CA PRO A 78 20.80 -14.69 -5.47
C PRO A 78 21.23 -15.58 -6.65
N TYR A 79 20.30 -16.06 -7.45
CA TYR A 79 20.56 -16.94 -8.60
C TYR A 79 20.44 -16.22 -9.94
N TYR A 80 19.52 -15.27 -10.05
CA TYR A 80 19.21 -14.55 -11.29
C TYR A 80 19.63 -13.07 -11.26
N GLY A 81 20.18 -12.58 -10.14
CA GLY A 81 20.56 -11.18 -9.98
C GLY A 81 19.39 -10.23 -10.23
N TRP A 82 19.55 -9.32 -11.17
CA TRP A 82 18.56 -8.30 -11.52
C TRP A 82 17.65 -8.68 -12.70
N GLU A 83 17.56 -9.95 -13.06
CA GLU A 83 16.81 -10.41 -14.26
C GLU A 83 15.30 -10.15 -14.19
N MET A 84 14.70 -9.96 -13.00
CA MET A 84 13.31 -9.48 -12.88
C MET A 84 13.14 -8.12 -13.57
N ASN A 85 14.19 -7.28 -13.52
CA ASN A 85 14.25 -5.98 -14.17
C ASN A 85 12.97 -5.14 -13.97
N PHE A 86 12.51 -5.03 -12.72
CA PHE A 86 11.30 -4.33 -12.36
C PHE A 86 11.62 -3.02 -11.63
N PRO A 87 11.82 -1.90 -12.36
CA PRO A 87 12.03 -0.59 -11.76
C PRO A 87 10.72 -0.09 -11.12
N LEU A 88 10.85 0.58 -9.98
CA LEU A 88 9.74 1.22 -9.27
C LEU A 88 9.46 2.60 -9.90
N GLU A 89 8.58 2.62 -10.88
CA GLU A 89 8.23 3.82 -11.64
C GLU A 89 6.72 4.04 -11.67
N GLY A 90 6.30 5.30 -11.53
CA GLY A 90 4.89 5.69 -11.58
C GLY A 90 4.12 5.33 -10.31
N TYR A 91 2.85 5.74 -10.25
CA TYR A 91 2.02 5.57 -9.07
C TYR A 91 1.58 4.11 -8.86
N ASN A 92 1.97 3.59 -7.72
CA ASN A 92 1.57 2.32 -7.14
C ASN A 92 1.77 2.38 -5.60
N GLU A 93 1.87 1.26 -4.92
CA GLU A 93 2.10 1.15 -3.47
C GLU A 93 3.49 1.59 -3.00
N ALA A 94 4.46 1.77 -3.92
CA ALA A 94 5.88 1.86 -3.59
C ALA A 94 6.42 3.28 -3.29
N LEU A 95 5.57 4.30 -3.12
CA LEU A 95 6.03 5.64 -2.71
C LEU A 95 6.90 5.58 -1.45
N ILE A 96 6.50 4.75 -0.49
CA ILE A 96 7.22 4.60 0.79
C ILE A 96 8.67 4.17 0.59
N VAL A 97 8.98 3.41 -0.46
CA VAL A 97 10.35 2.97 -0.76
C VAL A 97 11.26 4.18 -1.01
N TYR A 98 10.81 5.12 -1.84
CA TYR A 98 11.56 6.34 -2.12
C TYR A 98 11.68 7.27 -0.91
N VAL A 99 10.63 7.34 -0.10
CA VAL A 99 10.67 8.13 1.15
C VAL A 99 11.69 7.52 2.12
N LEU A 100 11.65 6.21 2.35
CA LEU A 100 12.62 5.53 3.22
C LEU A 100 14.04 5.62 2.65
N ALA A 101 14.21 5.41 1.35
CA ALA A 101 15.51 5.52 0.70
C ALA A 101 16.13 6.91 0.85
N ALA A 102 15.34 7.97 0.69
CA ALA A 102 15.81 9.35 0.91
C ALA A 102 16.04 9.70 2.39
N SER A 103 15.46 8.90 3.30
CA SER A 103 15.55 9.06 4.75
C SER A 103 16.64 8.19 5.37
N SER A 104 17.24 7.27 4.62
CA SER A 104 18.23 6.31 5.13
C SER A 104 19.43 7.03 5.72
N PRO A 105 19.84 6.73 6.96
CA PRO A 105 21.00 7.36 7.58
C PRO A 105 22.36 6.84 7.02
N THR A 106 22.37 5.68 6.38
CA THR A 106 23.58 4.96 5.96
C THR A 106 23.68 4.71 4.46
N HIS A 107 22.55 4.40 3.81
CA HIS A 107 22.46 4.03 2.41
C HIS A 107 21.43 4.89 1.63
N PRO A 108 21.52 6.23 1.70
CA PRO A 108 20.54 7.09 1.05
C PRO A 108 20.65 7.01 -0.48
N VAL A 109 19.51 7.12 -1.13
CA VAL A 109 19.41 7.20 -2.59
C VAL A 109 19.31 8.68 -3.02
N PRO A 110 19.99 9.08 -4.12
CA PRO A 110 19.90 10.45 -4.63
C PRO A 110 18.45 10.87 -4.94
N VAL A 111 18.14 12.12 -4.69
CA VAL A 111 16.80 12.72 -4.97
C VAL A 111 16.42 12.59 -6.44
N SER A 112 17.39 12.56 -7.35
CA SER A 112 17.17 12.34 -8.78
C SER A 112 16.44 11.02 -9.06
N ALA A 113 16.70 9.96 -8.30
CA ALA A 113 16.02 8.68 -8.47
C ALA A 113 14.50 8.77 -8.19
N TYR A 114 14.08 9.64 -7.26
CA TYR A 114 12.66 9.93 -7.06
C TYR A 114 12.05 10.65 -8.26
N HIS A 115 12.73 11.66 -8.77
CA HIS A 115 12.20 12.45 -9.87
C HIS A 115 12.25 11.73 -11.22
N ASN A 116 13.29 10.96 -11.48
CA ASN A 116 13.46 10.24 -12.75
C ASN A 116 12.85 8.84 -12.72
N GLY A 117 12.92 8.15 -11.59
CA GLY A 117 12.27 6.85 -11.37
C GLY A 117 10.79 7.00 -11.05
N TRP A 118 10.44 7.21 -9.78
CA TRP A 118 9.03 7.34 -9.35
C TRP A 118 8.22 8.28 -10.23
N ALA A 119 8.67 9.51 -10.38
CA ALA A 119 7.91 10.53 -11.08
C ALA A 119 8.11 10.53 -12.61
N ARG A 120 8.96 9.65 -13.17
CA ARG A 120 9.22 9.55 -14.62
C ARG A 120 9.52 10.90 -15.26
N GLY A 121 10.36 11.73 -14.59
CA GLY A 121 10.66 13.09 -15.05
C GLY A 121 9.46 14.05 -15.06
N GLY A 122 8.37 13.69 -14.42
CA GLY A 122 7.12 14.45 -14.38
C GLY A 122 5.98 13.82 -15.19
N ASP A 123 6.23 12.76 -15.96
CA ASP A 123 5.20 12.06 -16.73
C ASP A 123 4.22 11.26 -15.84
N ILE A 124 4.47 11.20 -14.54
CA ILE A 124 3.56 10.62 -13.55
C ILE A 124 2.22 11.39 -13.44
N LYS A 125 2.17 12.64 -13.88
CA LYS A 125 0.94 13.46 -13.79
C LYS A 125 -0.10 13.03 -14.81
N THR A 126 -1.39 13.11 -14.42
CA THR A 126 -2.52 12.84 -15.32
C THR A 126 -3.60 13.90 -15.21
N SER A 127 -4.38 14.05 -16.28
CA SER A 127 -5.63 14.81 -16.30
C SER A 127 -6.88 13.93 -16.22
N ALA A 128 -6.72 12.62 -15.98
CA ALA A 128 -7.85 11.70 -15.84
C ALA A 128 -8.74 12.09 -14.66
N THR A 129 -10.04 12.12 -14.90
CA THR A 129 -11.06 12.55 -13.93
C THR A 129 -12.24 11.57 -13.92
N PRO A 130 -12.04 10.28 -13.57
CA PRO A 130 -13.15 9.33 -13.49
C PRO A 130 -14.22 9.86 -12.52
N TYR A 131 -15.46 9.79 -12.92
CA TYR A 131 -16.61 10.27 -12.14
C TYR A 131 -16.49 11.74 -11.66
N GLY A 132 -15.70 12.56 -12.38
CA GLY A 132 -15.41 13.94 -11.98
C GLY A 132 -14.38 14.07 -10.85
N LEU A 133 -13.66 12.99 -10.51
CA LEU A 133 -12.65 12.92 -9.45
C LEU A 133 -11.24 12.96 -10.07
N PRO A 134 -10.47 14.05 -9.95
CA PRO A 134 -9.10 14.10 -10.46
C PRO A 134 -8.19 13.05 -9.79
N LEU A 135 -7.57 12.17 -10.58
CA LEU A 135 -6.60 11.20 -10.03
C LEU A 135 -5.26 11.85 -9.69
N GLU A 136 -4.92 12.97 -10.32
CA GLU A 136 -3.65 13.70 -10.24
C GLU A 136 -2.42 12.91 -10.73
N LEU A 137 -2.30 11.63 -10.39
CA LEU A 137 -1.21 10.74 -10.80
C LEU A 137 -1.73 9.62 -11.70
N LYS A 138 -0.91 9.22 -12.69
CA LYS A 138 -1.19 8.07 -13.56
C LYS A 138 -1.06 6.78 -12.76
N HIS A 139 -2.12 6.02 -12.69
CA HIS A 139 -2.10 4.69 -12.11
C HIS A 139 -1.55 3.68 -13.10
N ASN A 140 -0.48 2.98 -12.74
CA ASN A 140 0.21 2.04 -13.63
C ASN A 140 -0.73 0.97 -14.20
N GLY A 141 -0.97 0.99 -15.53
CA GLY A 141 -1.85 0.02 -16.21
C GLY A 141 -3.35 0.16 -15.91
N ALA A 142 -3.78 1.21 -15.17
CA ALA A 142 -5.17 1.48 -14.81
C ALA A 142 -5.47 2.99 -14.83
N GLU A 143 -5.01 3.66 -15.88
CA GLU A 143 -4.93 5.12 -15.95
C GLU A 143 -6.29 5.83 -16.01
N GLU A 144 -7.35 5.15 -16.48
CA GLU A 144 -8.65 5.77 -16.70
C GLU A 144 -9.53 5.79 -15.44
N LEU A 145 -9.55 4.71 -14.67
CA LEU A 145 -10.48 4.51 -13.57
C LEU A 145 -9.81 4.36 -12.20
N GLY A 146 -8.52 4.12 -12.17
CA GLY A 146 -7.74 3.85 -10.97
C GLY A 146 -7.38 2.37 -10.81
N GLY A 147 -6.24 2.11 -10.17
CA GLY A 147 -5.73 0.77 -9.91
C GLY A 147 -6.35 0.10 -8.68
N PRO A 148 -5.80 -1.04 -8.25
CA PRO A 148 -6.23 -1.73 -7.04
C PRO A 148 -6.01 -0.87 -5.80
N LEU A 149 -6.94 -0.91 -4.84
CA LEU A 149 -6.95 0.03 -3.72
C LEU A 149 -5.79 -0.14 -2.73
N PHE A 150 -5.08 -1.27 -2.71
CA PHE A 150 -3.90 -1.40 -1.87
C PHE A 150 -2.82 -0.34 -2.19
N TRP A 151 -2.81 0.22 -3.41
CA TRP A 151 -1.94 1.35 -3.76
C TRP A 151 -2.24 2.62 -2.95
N ALA A 152 -3.48 2.78 -2.50
CA ALA A 152 -3.87 3.88 -1.63
C ALA A 152 -3.66 3.57 -0.14
N HIS A 153 -3.25 2.36 0.23
CA HIS A 153 -3.14 1.95 1.63
C HIS A 153 -1.69 1.80 2.10
N TYR A 154 -0.88 0.98 1.43
CA TYR A 154 0.40 0.53 1.95
C TYR A 154 1.38 1.65 2.30
N SER A 155 1.66 2.56 1.37
CA SER A 155 2.54 3.71 1.66
C SER A 155 1.95 4.62 2.75
N TYR A 156 0.64 4.67 2.85
CA TYR A 156 -0.07 5.59 3.74
C TYR A 156 -0.49 4.98 5.08
N ILE A 157 0.03 3.82 5.43
CA ILE A 157 -0.04 3.32 6.81
C ILE A 157 0.74 4.27 7.73
N GLY A 158 1.94 4.69 7.33
CA GLY A 158 2.78 5.62 8.07
C GLY A 158 2.76 7.06 7.53
N LEU A 159 2.82 7.23 6.21
CA LEU A 159 2.74 8.57 5.60
C LEU A 159 1.34 9.16 5.74
N ASP A 160 1.21 10.29 6.41
CA ASP A 160 -0.06 11.00 6.51
C ASP A 160 -0.36 11.76 5.21
N PRO A 161 -1.26 11.27 4.35
CA PRO A 161 -1.52 11.90 3.06
C PRO A 161 -2.17 13.28 3.19
N ARG A 162 -2.80 13.59 4.33
CA ARG A 162 -3.41 14.90 4.61
C ARG A 162 -2.37 16.00 4.72
N LYS A 163 -1.13 15.61 5.06
CA LYS A 163 -0.04 16.52 5.37
C LYS A 163 0.99 16.63 4.26
N ILE A 164 1.04 15.74 3.30
CA ILE A 164 2.10 15.70 2.29
C ILE A 164 1.59 16.14 0.91
N LYS A 165 2.38 17.00 0.31
CA LYS A 165 2.21 17.48 -1.06
C LYS A 165 3.59 17.70 -1.67
N ASP A 166 3.71 17.45 -2.95
CA ASP A 166 4.91 17.79 -3.71
C ASP A 166 4.54 18.52 -5.03
N ARG A 167 5.51 18.72 -5.91
CA ARG A 167 5.25 19.35 -7.21
C ARG A 167 4.41 18.52 -8.18
N TYR A 168 4.13 17.26 -7.85
CA TYR A 168 3.39 16.36 -8.71
C TYR A 168 1.93 16.24 -8.29
N ALA A 169 1.65 16.18 -6.97
CA ALA A 169 0.31 15.96 -6.46
C ALA A 169 0.09 16.46 -5.01
N ASP A 170 -1.17 16.65 -4.64
CA ASP A 170 -1.64 16.65 -3.26
C ASP A 170 -2.09 15.22 -2.92
N TYR A 171 -1.34 14.54 -2.05
CA TYR A 171 -1.54 13.11 -1.81
C TYR A 171 -2.85 12.79 -1.10
N TRP A 172 -3.46 13.75 -0.41
CA TRP A 172 -4.82 13.57 0.10
C TRP A 172 -5.84 13.41 -1.02
N ASN A 173 -5.74 14.25 -2.05
CA ASN A 173 -6.60 14.13 -3.23
C ASN A 173 -6.34 12.80 -3.96
N VAL A 174 -5.08 12.42 -4.13
CA VAL A 174 -4.71 11.17 -4.79
C VAL A 174 -5.41 9.97 -4.15
N VAL A 175 -5.23 9.74 -2.86
CA VAL A 175 -5.77 8.55 -2.18
C VAL A 175 -7.29 8.60 -2.02
N ARG A 176 -7.83 9.78 -1.71
CA ARG A 176 -9.27 9.96 -1.53
C ARG A 176 -10.04 9.78 -2.84
N ASN A 177 -9.56 10.41 -3.90
CA ASN A 177 -10.23 10.30 -5.20
C ASN A 177 -10.07 8.91 -5.79
N HIS A 178 -8.95 8.23 -5.54
CA HIS A 178 -8.77 6.82 -5.89
C HIS A 178 -9.82 5.93 -5.21
N ALA A 179 -9.99 6.04 -3.89
CA ALA A 179 -10.98 5.27 -3.14
C ALA A 179 -12.42 5.59 -3.58
N LEU A 180 -12.72 6.87 -3.82
CA LEU A 180 -14.03 7.28 -4.33
C LEU A 180 -14.30 6.81 -5.77
N SER A 181 -13.26 6.75 -6.62
CA SER A 181 -13.40 6.21 -7.98
C SER A 181 -13.79 4.74 -7.97
N ASP A 182 -13.10 3.92 -7.15
CA ASP A 182 -13.44 2.51 -6.96
C ASP A 182 -14.87 2.33 -6.42
N TYR A 183 -15.25 3.11 -5.40
CA TYR A 183 -16.61 3.14 -4.88
C TYR A 183 -17.63 3.47 -5.97
N ARG A 184 -17.42 4.54 -6.74
CA ARG A 184 -18.32 4.96 -7.81
C ARG A 184 -18.45 3.91 -8.91
N TYR A 185 -17.35 3.27 -9.27
CA TYR A 185 -17.38 2.16 -10.22
C TYR A 185 -18.26 1.00 -9.71
N CYS A 186 -18.11 0.60 -8.46
CA CYS A 186 -18.95 -0.45 -7.89
C CYS A 186 -20.45 -0.05 -7.80
N VAL A 187 -20.73 1.24 -7.53
CA VAL A 187 -22.11 1.76 -7.52
C VAL A 187 -22.71 1.76 -8.93
N GLU A 188 -21.97 2.21 -9.93
CA GLU A 188 -22.40 2.19 -11.33
C GLU A 188 -22.57 0.76 -11.85
N ASN A 189 -21.69 -0.13 -11.39
CA ASN A 189 -21.70 -1.56 -11.72
C ASN A 189 -21.86 -1.84 -13.23
N PRO A 190 -20.93 -1.38 -14.08
CA PRO A 190 -21.07 -1.46 -15.53
C PRO A 190 -21.13 -2.90 -16.06
N LYS A 191 -20.52 -3.85 -15.30
CA LYS A 191 -20.53 -5.28 -15.62
C LYS A 191 -21.74 -6.04 -15.03
N LYS A 192 -22.60 -5.37 -14.26
CA LYS A 192 -23.82 -5.92 -13.66
C LYS A 192 -23.58 -7.11 -12.73
N TYR A 193 -22.50 -7.08 -11.98
CA TYR A 193 -22.22 -8.08 -10.96
C TYR A 193 -23.21 -8.00 -9.81
N LYS A 194 -23.69 -9.15 -9.36
CA LYS A 194 -24.60 -9.23 -8.21
C LYS A 194 -23.90 -8.75 -6.94
N GLY A 195 -24.59 -7.96 -6.15
CA GLY A 195 -24.11 -7.45 -4.87
C GLY A 195 -23.40 -6.09 -4.96
N TYR A 196 -22.77 -5.76 -6.08
CA TYR A 196 -22.09 -4.46 -6.24
C TYR A 196 -23.07 -3.29 -6.05
N GLY A 197 -22.64 -2.26 -5.32
CA GLY A 197 -23.46 -1.08 -5.06
C GLY A 197 -22.95 -0.28 -3.85
N GLU A 198 -23.77 0.66 -3.37
CA GLU A 198 -23.42 1.60 -2.30
C GLU A 198 -22.96 0.94 -0.99
N ASN A 199 -23.44 -0.26 -0.71
CA ASN A 199 -23.13 -1.00 0.51
C ASN A 199 -22.13 -2.13 0.29
N CYS A 200 -21.78 -2.46 -0.95
CA CYS A 200 -20.89 -3.57 -1.28
C CYS A 200 -19.94 -3.15 -2.41
N TRP A 201 -18.75 -2.78 -2.03
CA TRP A 201 -17.73 -2.23 -2.92
C TRP A 201 -16.32 -2.54 -2.40
N GLY A 202 -15.35 -2.38 -3.26
CA GLY A 202 -13.94 -2.47 -2.92
C GLY A 202 -13.20 -3.51 -3.74
N LEU A 203 -12.35 -3.02 -4.66
CA LEU A 203 -11.53 -3.81 -5.56
C LEU A 203 -10.06 -3.63 -5.19
N THR A 204 -9.38 -4.72 -4.92
CA THR A 204 -7.95 -4.75 -4.63
C THR A 204 -7.40 -6.15 -4.89
N ALA A 205 -6.11 -6.37 -4.65
CA ALA A 205 -5.53 -7.71 -4.74
C ALA A 205 -6.25 -8.68 -3.81
N SER A 206 -6.64 -9.82 -4.33
CA SER A 206 -7.32 -10.89 -3.60
C SER A 206 -7.48 -12.15 -4.46
N TYR A 207 -7.96 -13.22 -3.85
CA TYR A 207 -8.41 -14.39 -4.59
C TYR A 207 -9.72 -14.16 -5.35
N SER A 208 -9.89 -14.91 -6.42
CA SER A 208 -11.13 -15.10 -7.15
C SER A 208 -11.30 -16.58 -7.53
N VAL A 209 -12.41 -16.94 -8.16
CA VAL A 209 -12.60 -18.28 -8.75
C VAL A 209 -11.55 -18.63 -9.80
N LYS A 210 -10.82 -17.64 -10.32
CA LYS A 210 -9.75 -17.80 -11.31
C LYS A 210 -8.33 -17.75 -10.71
N GLY A 211 -8.23 -17.62 -9.39
CA GLY A 211 -6.96 -17.47 -8.68
C GLY A 211 -6.75 -16.04 -8.16
N TYR A 212 -5.53 -15.77 -7.70
CA TYR A 212 -5.13 -14.47 -7.15
C TYR A 212 -4.87 -13.46 -8.26
N ALA A 213 -5.39 -12.24 -8.11
CA ALA A 213 -5.14 -11.14 -9.03
C ALA A 213 -5.33 -9.78 -8.34
N ALA A 214 -4.71 -8.74 -8.90
CA ALA A 214 -4.87 -7.36 -8.45
C ALA A 214 -6.12 -6.75 -9.10
N HIS A 215 -7.30 -7.03 -8.52
CA HIS A 215 -8.57 -6.52 -9.03
C HIS A 215 -8.65 -5.00 -8.93
N CYS A 216 -9.18 -4.38 -9.98
CA CYS A 216 -9.42 -2.93 -10.04
C CYS A 216 -10.57 -2.63 -11.02
N PRO A 217 -11.12 -1.41 -11.02
CA PRO A 217 -12.11 -0.97 -11.99
C PRO A 217 -11.69 -1.23 -13.45
N GLY A 218 -12.63 -1.64 -14.28
CA GLY A 218 -12.39 -1.91 -15.72
C GLY A 218 -12.10 -3.38 -16.02
N GLU A 219 -11.09 -3.65 -16.85
CA GLU A 219 -10.87 -5.01 -17.39
C GLU A 219 -10.54 -6.04 -16.30
N ASN A 220 -9.80 -5.64 -15.27
CA ASN A 220 -9.37 -6.53 -14.20
C ASN A 220 -10.41 -6.71 -13.07
N ASP A 221 -11.62 -6.24 -13.25
CA ASP A 221 -12.74 -6.55 -12.37
C ASP A 221 -13.36 -7.91 -12.77
N LEU A 222 -13.28 -8.87 -11.87
CA LEU A 222 -13.78 -10.24 -12.06
C LEU A 222 -15.04 -10.54 -11.23
N GLY A 223 -15.73 -9.52 -10.71
CA GLY A 223 -16.94 -9.71 -9.92
C GLY A 223 -16.68 -10.15 -8.47
N VAL A 224 -15.51 -9.81 -7.96
CA VAL A 224 -15.07 -10.16 -6.59
C VAL A 224 -14.98 -8.90 -5.75
N ILE A 225 -15.55 -8.94 -4.57
CA ILE A 225 -15.40 -7.90 -3.54
C ILE A 225 -14.40 -8.36 -2.49
N THR A 226 -13.50 -7.47 -2.15
CA THR A 226 -12.45 -7.69 -1.15
C THR A 226 -12.72 -6.75 0.04
N PRO A 227 -13.16 -7.27 1.20
CA PRO A 227 -13.52 -6.42 2.34
C PRO A 227 -12.42 -5.43 2.74
N THR A 228 -11.15 -5.82 2.65
CA THR A 228 -10.02 -4.96 2.99
C THR A 228 -10.00 -3.66 2.17
N ALA A 229 -10.41 -3.69 0.91
CA ALA A 229 -10.41 -2.51 0.04
C ALA A 229 -11.26 -1.37 0.62
N ALA A 230 -12.51 -1.68 0.97
CA ALA A 230 -13.42 -0.71 1.58
C ALA A 230 -13.03 -0.35 3.01
N LEU A 231 -12.59 -1.34 3.82
CA LEU A 231 -12.32 -1.13 5.25
C LEU A 231 -11.00 -0.40 5.49
N SER A 232 -9.98 -0.64 4.70
CA SER A 232 -8.71 0.12 4.78
C SER A 232 -8.85 1.54 4.23
N SER A 233 -9.94 1.83 3.51
CA SER A 233 -10.26 3.18 3.02
C SER A 233 -11.02 4.05 4.02
N PHE A 234 -11.25 3.60 5.26
CA PHE A 234 -11.95 4.39 6.29
C PHE A 234 -11.45 5.85 6.43
N PRO A 235 -10.14 6.14 6.41
CA PRO A 235 -9.67 7.51 6.50
C PRO A 235 -10.14 8.40 5.34
N TYR A 236 -10.39 7.82 4.18
CA TYR A 236 -10.68 8.51 2.92
C TYR A 236 -12.19 8.63 2.64
N THR A 237 -12.94 7.60 3.01
CA THR A 237 -14.35 7.38 2.68
C THR A 237 -15.13 6.85 3.89
N PRO A 238 -15.16 7.57 5.03
CA PRO A 238 -15.68 7.01 6.29
C PRO A 238 -17.15 6.59 6.21
N GLU A 239 -17.99 7.31 5.47
CA GLU A 239 -19.41 6.99 5.32
C GLU A 239 -19.61 5.76 4.44
N GLU A 240 -18.92 5.69 3.30
CA GLU A 240 -18.96 4.59 2.35
C GLU A 240 -18.40 3.31 2.99
N SER A 241 -17.26 3.44 3.66
CA SER A 241 -16.60 2.34 4.37
C SER A 241 -17.46 1.80 5.51
N MET A 242 -18.16 2.67 6.25
CA MET A 242 -19.08 2.27 7.30
C MET A 242 -20.31 1.52 6.74
N ARG A 243 -20.86 1.94 5.60
CA ARG A 243 -21.93 1.20 4.92
C ARG A 243 -21.45 -0.19 4.50
N ALA A 244 -20.27 -0.27 3.91
CA ALA A 244 -19.66 -1.55 3.52
C ALA A 244 -19.42 -2.46 4.73
N LEU A 245 -18.85 -1.93 5.82
CA LEU A 245 -18.65 -2.69 7.07
C LEU A 245 -19.94 -3.31 7.59
N LYS A 246 -21.01 -2.52 7.68
CA LYS A 246 -22.33 -3.00 8.15
C LYS A 246 -22.88 -4.10 7.24
N TYR A 247 -22.75 -3.92 5.94
CA TYR A 247 -23.19 -4.90 4.96
C TYR A 247 -22.39 -6.21 5.07
N PHE A 248 -21.06 -6.12 5.09
CA PHE A 248 -20.20 -7.29 5.24
C PHE A 248 -20.47 -8.02 6.55
N TYR A 249 -20.61 -7.29 7.65
CA TYR A 249 -20.93 -7.89 8.95
C TYR A 249 -22.28 -8.60 8.96
N SER A 250 -23.27 -8.08 8.23
CA SER A 250 -24.59 -8.70 8.12
C SER A 250 -24.60 -10.05 7.40
N LYS A 251 -23.53 -10.37 6.64
CA LYS A 251 -23.39 -11.67 5.98
C LYS A 251 -22.97 -12.80 6.94
N GLY A 252 -22.54 -12.47 8.15
CA GLY A 252 -22.18 -13.43 9.19
C GLY A 252 -21.12 -14.42 8.71
N ASP A 253 -21.25 -15.66 9.12
CA ASP A 253 -20.27 -16.74 8.90
C ASP A 253 -19.98 -17.05 7.43
N SER A 254 -20.76 -16.50 6.50
CA SER A 254 -20.49 -16.69 5.06
C SER A 254 -19.20 -16.00 4.60
N ILE A 255 -18.80 -14.90 5.28
CA ILE A 255 -17.57 -14.15 4.97
C ILE A 255 -16.77 -13.77 6.22
N TRP A 256 -17.18 -14.25 7.40
CA TRP A 256 -16.51 -13.95 8.67
C TRP A 256 -16.07 -15.25 9.35
N GLY A 257 -14.81 -15.32 9.76
CA GLY A 257 -14.23 -16.45 10.45
C GLY A 257 -13.42 -16.05 11.68
N THR A 258 -12.50 -16.92 12.12
CA THR A 258 -11.76 -16.77 13.39
C THR A 258 -10.96 -15.46 13.49
N TYR A 259 -10.44 -14.97 12.39
CA TYR A 259 -9.59 -13.76 12.37
C TYR A 259 -10.27 -12.55 11.70
N GLY A 260 -11.59 -12.57 11.56
CA GLY A 260 -12.35 -11.51 10.91
C GLY A 260 -12.84 -11.89 9.51
N PHE A 261 -12.97 -10.91 8.63
CA PHE A 261 -13.43 -11.17 7.27
C PHE A 261 -12.45 -12.06 6.52
N TYR A 262 -12.99 -12.97 5.69
CA TYR A 262 -12.20 -13.70 4.71
C TYR A 262 -11.68 -12.75 3.63
N ASP A 263 -10.68 -13.22 2.88
CA ASP A 263 -9.99 -12.43 1.87
C ASP A 263 -10.94 -11.81 0.84
N ALA A 264 -11.80 -12.63 0.22
CA ALA A 264 -12.68 -12.18 -0.84
C ALA A 264 -13.97 -13.01 -0.97
N PHE A 265 -14.98 -12.43 -1.62
CA PHE A 265 -16.21 -13.12 -1.98
C PHE A 265 -16.81 -12.59 -3.29
N SER A 266 -17.62 -13.41 -3.96
CA SER A 266 -18.43 -13.05 -5.12
C SER A 266 -19.86 -13.49 -4.94
N GLU A 267 -20.80 -12.56 -4.96
CA GLU A 267 -22.24 -12.91 -4.95
C GLU A 267 -22.71 -13.41 -6.32
N THR A 268 -22.04 -12.99 -7.38
CA THR A 268 -22.31 -13.46 -8.74
C THR A 268 -22.04 -14.94 -8.88
N ASP A 269 -20.88 -15.38 -8.37
CA ASP A 269 -20.42 -16.77 -8.45
C ASP A 269 -20.90 -17.61 -7.27
N ASN A 270 -21.60 -17.00 -6.29
CA ASN A 270 -21.93 -17.62 -5.01
C ASN A 270 -20.72 -18.29 -4.36
N TRP A 271 -19.63 -17.53 -4.26
CA TRP A 271 -18.30 -18.00 -3.88
C TRP A 271 -17.70 -17.16 -2.77
N THR A 272 -17.00 -17.80 -1.86
CA THR A 272 -16.17 -17.17 -0.84
C THR A 272 -14.93 -18.01 -0.65
N VAL A 273 -13.77 -17.36 -0.46
CA VAL A 273 -12.53 -18.04 -0.08
C VAL A 273 -12.37 -17.97 1.44
N PRO A 274 -12.44 -19.12 2.17
CA PRO A 274 -12.28 -19.13 3.62
C PRO A 274 -10.78 -19.09 4.02
N HIS A 275 -10.05 -18.14 3.45
CA HIS A 275 -8.62 -17.92 3.69
C HIS A 275 -8.38 -16.51 4.20
N TYR A 276 -7.22 -16.34 4.82
CA TYR A 276 -6.71 -15.05 5.26
C TYR A 276 -5.34 -14.84 4.62
N LEU A 277 -5.15 -13.67 4.03
CA LEU A 277 -3.87 -13.22 3.52
C LEU A 277 -3.42 -11.99 4.30
N ALA A 278 -2.35 -12.11 5.05
CA ALA A 278 -1.85 -11.02 5.86
C ALA A 278 -1.51 -9.79 5.01
N ILE A 279 -0.90 -10.01 3.85
CA ILE A 279 -0.57 -8.93 2.93
C ILE A 279 -1.81 -8.15 2.47
N ASP A 280 -2.95 -8.80 2.27
CA ASP A 280 -4.16 -8.11 1.83
C ASP A 280 -4.90 -7.46 3.01
N GLN A 281 -4.96 -8.14 4.17
CA GLN A 281 -5.89 -7.81 5.27
C GLN A 281 -5.26 -7.03 6.42
N CYS A 282 -3.94 -7.08 6.60
CA CYS A 282 -3.29 -6.39 7.72
C CYS A 282 -3.29 -4.86 7.58
N THR A 283 -3.77 -4.30 6.49
CA THR A 283 -4.00 -2.86 6.35
C THR A 283 -5.26 -2.37 7.07
N ILE A 284 -6.24 -3.25 7.34
CA ILE A 284 -7.54 -2.89 7.93
C ILE A 284 -7.35 -2.20 9.29
N ALA A 285 -6.74 -2.88 10.24
CA ALA A 285 -6.62 -2.36 11.60
C ALA A 285 -5.76 -1.08 11.68
N PRO A 286 -4.58 -0.97 11.04
CA PRO A 286 -3.79 0.25 10.99
C PRO A 286 -4.55 1.44 10.38
N MET A 287 -5.27 1.24 9.29
CA MET A 287 -5.98 2.33 8.62
C MET A 287 -7.20 2.77 9.42
N ILE A 288 -7.93 1.85 10.06
CA ILE A 288 -9.03 2.21 10.98
C ILE A 288 -8.46 2.99 12.19
N GLU A 289 -7.31 2.58 12.73
CA GLU A 289 -6.69 3.32 13.84
C GLU A 289 -6.21 4.71 13.40
N ASN A 290 -5.68 4.85 12.19
CA ASN A 290 -5.38 6.16 11.62
C ASN A 290 -6.63 7.03 11.45
N TYR A 291 -7.77 6.46 11.06
CA TYR A 291 -9.04 7.19 11.05
C TYR A 291 -9.47 7.64 12.45
N ARG A 292 -9.34 6.78 13.46
CA ARG A 292 -9.79 7.03 14.83
C ARG A 292 -8.93 8.03 15.59
N SER A 293 -7.61 7.91 15.49
CA SER A 293 -6.67 8.66 16.33
C SER A 293 -5.49 9.28 15.59
N GLY A 294 -5.21 8.84 14.37
CA GLY A 294 -4.00 9.21 13.62
C GLY A 294 -2.73 8.63 14.21
N LEU A 295 -2.82 7.58 15.04
CA LEU A 295 -1.68 7.07 15.82
C LEU A 295 -0.46 6.77 14.94
N LEU A 296 -0.61 5.95 13.91
CA LEU A 296 0.54 5.53 13.09
C LEU A 296 1.08 6.68 12.25
N TRP A 297 0.20 7.53 11.74
CA TRP A 297 0.59 8.74 11.04
C TRP A 297 1.41 9.68 11.93
N ASN A 298 0.96 9.91 13.18
CA ASN A 298 1.68 10.76 14.10
C ASN A 298 3.05 10.17 14.47
N LEU A 299 3.12 8.85 14.71
CA LEU A 299 4.37 8.17 15.04
C LEU A 299 5.35 8.23 13.86
N PHE A 300 4.95 7.81 12.67
CA PHE A 300 5.83 7.77 11.51
C PHE A 300 6.32 9.15 11.09
N MET A 301 5.39 10.11 11.01
CA MET A 301 5.71 11.49 10.63
C MET A 301 6.53 12.25 11.70
N SER A 302 6.63 11.74 12.93
CA SER A 302 7.51 12.29 13.97
C SER A 302 8.97 11.85 13.84
N CYS A 303 9.27 10.80 13.05
CA CYS A 303 10.65 10.34 12.86
C CYS A 303 11.50 11.42 12.23
N PRO A 304 12.62 11.86 12.86
CA PRO A 304 13.45 12.94 12.33
C PRO A 304 14.02 12.63 10.95
N GLU A 305 14.40 11.37 10.70
CA GLU A 305 14.93 10.91 9.42
C GLU A 305 13.87 11.02 8.31
N ILE A 306 12.63 10.67 8.61
CA ILE A 306 11.51 10.77 7.66
C ILE A 306 11.22 12.22 7.32
N GLN A 307 11.22 13.12 8.32
CA GLN A 307 11.05 14.57 8.10
C GLN A 307 12.16 15.11 7.18
N ALA A 308 13.41 14.71 7.43
CA ALA A 308 14.54 15.11 6.59
C ALA A 308 14.42 14.54 5.16
N GLY A 309 14.05 13.26 5.02
CA GLY A 309 13.87 12.61 3.72
C GLY A 309 12.76 13.25 2.89
N LEU A 310 11.59 13.50 3.48
CA LEU A 310 10.48 14.19 2.81
C LEU A 310 10.89 15.59 2.33
N LYS A 311 11.60 16.34 3.19
CA LYS A 311 12.12 17.65 2.80
C LYS A 311 13.12 17.55 1.64
N ASN A 312 14.03 16.59 1.66
CA ASN A 312 14.99 16.35 0.60
C ASN A 312 14.32 16.04 -0.73
N LEU A 313 13.25 15.23 -0.72
CA LEU A 313 12.44 14.91 -1.90
C LEU A 313 11.59 16.08 -2.41
N GLY A 314 11.55 17.19 -1.67
CA GLY A 314 10.79 18.38 -2.05
C GLY A 314 9.30 18.33 -1.64
N PHE A 315 8.95 17.50 -0.65
CA PHE A 315 7.62 17.52 -0.09
C PHE A 315 7.40 18.76 0.79
N GLU A 316 6.25 19.37 0.60
CA GLU A 316 5.68 20.32 1.55
C GLU A 316 4.91 19.51 2.60
N VAL A 317 5.31 19.65 3.87
CA VAL A 317 4.65 18.99 5.00
C VAL A 317 3.83 20.02 5.76
N LYS A 318 2.51 19.89 5.70
CA LYS A 318 1.57 20.73 6.46
C LYS A 318 1.72 20.45 7.96
N LYS A 319 1.71 21.49 8.79
CA LYS A 319 1.78 21.37 10.26
C LYS A 319 0.51 20.79 10.86
#